data_f21ede8147a40b7ad75bc524502e4dea
#
_entry.id   f21ede8147a40b7ad75bc524502e4dea
#
_cell.length_a   1.000
_cell.length_b   1.000
_cell.length_c   1.000
_cell.angle_alpha   90.00
_cell.angle_beta   90.00
_cell.angle_gamma   90.00
#
_symmetry.space_group_name_H-M   'P 1'
#
loop_
_entity.id
_entity.type
_entity.pdbx_description
1 polymer ?
#
loop_
_entity_poly.entity_id
_entity_poly.type
_entity_poly.pdbx_seq_one_letter_code
_entity_poly.pdbx_strand_id
1 'polypeptide(L)'
;MTTSCCQINCGGQGDIAINVQHTKPPKINHDLVSNVCERPSVVARCPVAAIRPALVNGKPSLEVDEKKCICCGACFPPCPPMQINDAEHSKLAIWVGGNHSNARGKPTFQKLVASGIPNNPPRWPEATAVVKKILKTYKEDAKDWERMNDWVERIGWPRFFEKTGLPFTKYHIDNWRGARASLNASTHIRF
;
A
#
# COMPACT_ATOMS: atom_id res chain seq x y z
N MET A 1 -9.00 -11.20 3.22
CA MET A 1 -8.36 -9.94 3.66
C MET A 1 -6.86 -10.15 3.72
N THR A 2 -6.07 -9.19 3.28
CA THR A 2 -4.60 -9.25 3.24
C THR A 2 -4.01 -8.04 3.96
N THR A 3 -2.78 -8.17 4.44
CA THR A 3 -2.03 -7.06 5.04
C THR A 3 -0.66 -6.94 4.38
N SER A 4 -0.16 -5.74 4.23
CA SER A 4 1.16 -5.46 3.64
C SER A 4 1.89 -4.39 4.42
N CYS A 5 3.21 -4.59 4.60
CA CYS A 5 4.07 -3.67 5.34
C CYS A 5 4.46 -2.41 4.52
N CYS A 6 4.04 -2.30 3.30
CA CYS A 6 4.38 -1.19 2.42
C CYS A 6 3.34 -0.97 1.32
N GLN A 7 3.48 0.11 0.57
CA GLN A 7 2.55 0.49 -0.50
C GLN A 7 2.67 -0.33 -1.79
N ILE A 8 3.62 -1.26 -1.88
CA ILE A 8 3.71 -2.18 -3.04
C ILE A 8 2.48 -3.08 -3.14
N ASN A 9 1.80 -3.30 -2.01
CA ASN A 9 0.55 -4.04 -1.95
C ASN A 9 0.65 -5.43 -2.59
N CYS A 10 1.52 -6.28 -2.05
CA CYS A 10 1.69 -7.67 -2.52
C CYS A 10 0.38 -8.49 -2.49
N GLY A 11 -0.60 -8.07 -1.69
CA GLY A 11 -1.94 -8.65 -1.62
C GLY A 11 -3.01 -7.97 -2.47
N GLY A 12 -2.61 -7.22 -3.51
CA GLY A 12 -3.49 -6.36 -4.32
C GLY A 12 -4.63 -7.06 -5.07
N GLN A 13 -4.68 -8.38 -5.03
CA GLN A 13 -5.74 -9.20 -5.62
C GLN A 13 -6.72 -9.78 -4.57
N GLY A 14 -6.56 -9.46 -3.30
CA GLY A 14 -7.53 -9.82 -2.27
C GLY A 14 -8.75 -8.91 -2.25
N ASP A 15 -9.83 -9.33 -1.62
CA ASP A 15 -11.05 -8.51 -1.54
C ASP A 15 -10.84 -7.21 -0.77
N ILE A 16 -10.10 -7.27 0.34
CA ILE A 16 -9.71 -6.12 1.15
C ILE A 16 -8.23 -6.25 1.54
N ALA A 17 -7.45 -5.20 1.40
CA ALA A 17 -6.10 -5.11 1.95
C ALA A 17 -5.93 -3.90 2.87
N ILE A 18 -5.08 -4.07 3.87
CA ILE A 18 -4.61 -3.01 4.74
C ILE A 18 -3.10 -2.88 4.54
N ASN A 19 -2.65 -1.71 4.12
CA ASN A 19 -1.24 -1.44 3.85
C ASN A 19 -0.71 -0.36 4.77
N VAL A 20 0.55 -0.48 5.13
CA VAL A 20 1.27 0.60 5.81
C VAL A 20 1.72 1.65 4.78
N GLN A 21 1.43 2.91 5.07
CA GLN A 21 1.89 4.09 4.34
C GLN A 21 2.96 4.80 5.17
N HIS A 22 4.20 4.73 4.74
CA HIS A 22 5.29 5.45 5.39
C HIS A 22 5.26 6.93 4.99
N THR A 23 5.60 7.81 5.92
CA THR A 23 5.59 9.27 5.71
C THR A 23 6.99 9.87 5.66
N LYS A 24 8.01 9.10 6.05
CA LYS A 24 9.43 9.52 6.02
C LYS A 24 10.28 8.54 5.20
N PRO A 25 11.38 9.02 4.62
CA PRO A 25 12.39 8.16 4.01
C PRO A 25 12.98 7.16 5.01
N PRO A 26 13.53 6.02 4.53
CA PRO A 26 14.17 5.06 5.42
C PRO A 26 15.44 5.63 6.04
N LYS A 27 15.68 5.32 7.31
CA LYS A 27 16.97 5.51 7.96
C LYS A 27 17.84 4.29 7.67
N ILE A 28 19.11 4.51 7.32
CA ILE A 28 20.03 3.44 6.97
C ILE A 28 20.92 3.11 8.17
N ASN A 29 20.93 1.86 8.58
CA ASN A 29 21.95 1.36 9.48
C ASN A 29 23.17 0.89 8.66
N HIS A 30 24.12 1.81 8.43
CA HIS A 30 25.26 1.59 7.55
C HIS A 30 26.18 0.45 7.97
N ASP A 31 26.27 0.14 9.27
CA ASP A 31 27.13 -0.91 9.78
C ASP A 31 26.67 -2.31 9.36
N LEU A 32 25.38 -2.47 9.12
CA LEU A 32 24.78 -3.75 8.74
C LEU A 32 24.61 -3.94 7.24
N VAL A 33 24.63 -2.85 6.45
CA VAL A 33 24.34 -2.89 5.01
C VAL A 33 25.27 -3.84 4.26
N SER A 34 26.57 -3.79 4.53
CA SER A 34 27.56 -4.62 3.83
C SER A 34 27.38 -6.11 4.04
N ASN A 35 26.80 -6.50 5.17
CA ASN A 35 26.70 -7.90 5.59
C ASN A 35 25.36 -8.55 5.27
N VAL A 36 24.29 -7.75 5.15
CA VAL A 36 22.91 -8.25 5.09
C VAL A 36 22.21 -7.88 3.79
N CYS A 37 22.63 -6.79 3.14
CA CYS A 37 21.91 -6.25 1.99
C CYS A 37 22.45 -6.70 0.65
N GLU A 38 21.59 -7.12 -0.23
CA GLU A 38 21.86 -7.21 -1.66
C GLU A 38 21.73 -5.83 -2.32
N ARG A 39 22.82 -5.06 -2.27
CA ARG A 39 22.82 -3.66 -2.71
C ARG A 39 22.32 -3.44 -4.14
N PRO A 40 22.70 -4.23 -5.16
CA PRO A 40 22.16 -4.08 -6.50
C PRO A 40 20.64 -4.24 -6.54
N SER A 41 20.09 -5.21 -5.82
CA SER A 41 18.65 -5.46 -5.74
C SER A 41 17.90 -4.31 -5.07
N VAL A 42 18.48 -3.71 -4.03
CA VAL A 42 17.89 -2.55 -3.34
C VAL A 42 17.81 -1.34 -4.26
N VAL A 43 18.89 -1.06 -4.99
CA VAL A 43 18.96 0.05 -5.95
C VAL A 43 17.97 -0.16 -7.08
N ALA A 44 17.94 -1.36 -7.67
CA ALA A 44 17.04 -1.72 -8.77
C ALA A 44 15.56 -1.66 -8.34
N ARG A 45 15.27 -1.97 -7.08
CA ARG A 45 13.90 -2.00 -6.57
C ARG A 45 13.29 -0.62 -6.30
N CYS A 46 14.12 0.44 -6.28
CA CYS A 46 13.63 1.79 -6.04
C CYS A 46 12.91 2.34 -7.28
N PRO A 47 11.58 2.53 -7.27
CA PRO A 47 10.81 2.91 -8.45
C PRO A 47 11.09 4.34 -8.94
N VAL A 48 11.76 5.15 -8.11
CA VAL A 48 12.10 6.54 -8.42
C VAL A 48 13.61 6.78 -8.45
N ALA A 49 14.41 5.71 -8.41
CA ALA A 49 15.86 5.76 -8.40
C ALA A 49 16.45 6.72 -7.32
N ALA A 50 15.81 6.74 -6.14
CA ALA A 50 16.24 7.54 -5.00
C ALA A 50 17.40 6.88 -4.22
N ILE A 51 17.72 5.62 -4.50
CA ILE A 51 18.77 4.89 -3.78
C ILE A 51 19.97 4.71 -4.69
N ARG A 52 21.14 5.03 -4.14
CA ARG A 52 22.42 4.93 -4.85
C ARG A 52 23.44 4.15 -4.01
N PRO A 53 24.39 3.44 -4.65
CA PRO A 53 25.56 2.91 -3.96
C PRO A 53 26.39 4.05 -3.37
N ALA A 54 26.89 3.86 -2.16
CA ALA A 54 27.76 4.80 -1.48
C ALA A 54 28.87 4.08 -0.71
N LEU A 55 29.91 4.82 -0.36
CA LEU A 55 30.94 4.39 0.57
C LEU A 55 30.78 5.20 1.86
N VAL A 56 30.55 4.50 2.97
CA VAL A 56 30.44 5.13 4.29
C VAL A 56 31.48 4.51 5.20
N ASN A 57 32.37 5.33 5.77
CA ASN A 57 33.49 4.87 6.60
C ASN A 57 34.36 3.80 5.90
N GLY A 58 34.60 3.95 4.59
CA GLY A 58 35.38 3.00 3.79
C GLY A 58 34.69 1.66 3.48
N LYS A 59 33.44 1.47 3.94
CA LYS A 59 32.66 0.26 3.67
C LYS A 59 31.61 0.52 2.60
N PRO A 60 31.36 -0.45 1.70
CA PRO A 60 30.27 -0.36 0.75
C PRO A 60 28.90 -0.27 1.44
N SER A 61 28.12 0.75 1.10
CA SER A 61 26.82 1.06 1.68
C SER A 61 25.85 1.61 0.63
N LEU A 62 24.81 2.28 1.07
CA LEU A 62 23.76 2.91 0.28
C LEU A 62 23.53 4.33 0.78
N GLU A 63 23.05 5.19 -0.11
CA GLU A 63 22.54 6.52 0.23
C GLU A 63 21.12 6.69 -0.32
N VAL A 64 20.33 7.55 0.28
CA VAL A 64 18.96 7.86 -0.15
C VAL A 64 18.83 9.35 -0.46
N ASP A 65 18.42 9.66 -1.67
CA ASP A 65 17.98 11.00 -2.04
C ASP A 65 16.57 11.23 -1.46
N GLU A 66 16.50 11.89 -0.32
CA GLU A 66 15.23 12.12 0.39
C GLU A 66 14.22 12.94 -0.44
N LYS A 67 14.71 13.83 -1.33
CA LYS A 67 13.85 14.65 -2.19
C LYS A 67 13.14 13.82 -3.25
N LYS A 68 13.78 12.74 -3.72
CA LYS A 68 13.19 11.80 -4.68
C LYS A 68 12.38 10.70 -4.00
N CYS A 69 12.68 10.40 -2.73
CA CYS A 69 12.05 9.30 -2.02
C CYS A 69 10.54 9.50 -1.87
N ILE A 70 9.76 8.53 -2.35
CA ILE A 70 8.30 8.50 -2.22
C ILE A 70 7.81 7.72 -1.01
N CYS A 71 8.69 7.28 -0.13
CA CYS A 71 8.39 6.55 1.10
C CYS A 71 7.58 5.26 0.87
N CYS A 72 7.81 4.56 -0.25
CA CYS A 72 7.00 3.40 -0.62
C CYS A 72 7.30 2.11 0.18
N GLY A 73 8.46 2.02 0.82
CA GLY A 73 8.89 0.84 1.57
C GLY A 73 9.48 -0.30 0.73
N ALA A 74 9.62 -0.13 -0.59
CA ALA A 74 10.14 -1.16 -1.48
C ALA A 74 11.57 -1.62 -1.16
N CYS A 75 12.36 -0.74 -0.54
CA CYS A 75 13.75 -1.01 -0.18
C CYS A 75 13.92 -1.92 1.04
N PHE A 76 12.92 -1.99 1.93
CA PHE A 76 13.02 -2.73 3.18
C PHE A 76 13.15 -4.25 3.00
N PRO A 77 12.35 -4.94 2.16
CA PRO A 77 12.44 -6.39 2.03
C PRO A 77 13.82 -6.91 1.59
N PRO A 78 14.51 -6.31 0.60
CA PRO A 78 15.85 -6.75 0.20
C PRO A 78 16.95 -6.23 1.11
N CYS A 79 16.67 -5.30 2.01
CA CYS A 79 17.64 -4.70 2.92
C CYS A 79 16.99 -4.28 4.23
N PRO A 80 16.82 -5.18 5.20
CA PRO A 80 16.26 -4.85 6.52
C PRO A 80 16.92 -3.69 7.26
N PRO A 81 18.24 -3.42 7.10
CA PRO A 81 18.88 -2.20 7.58
C PRO A 81 18.34 -0.87 7.04
N MET A 82 17.53 -0.89 5.98
CA MET A 82 16.78 0.27 5.48
C MET A 82 15.52 0.49 6.34
N GLN A 83 15.69 0.99 7.55
CA GLN A 83 14.62 1.13 8.54
C GLN A 83 13.60 2.19 8.11
N ILE A 84 12.46 1.75 7.64
CA ILE A 84 11.33 2.61 7.25
C ILE A 84 10.09 2.39 8.13
N ASN A 85 10.01 1.26 8.82
CA ASN A 85 8.90 0.91 9.69
C ASN A 85 9.01 1.67 11.01
N ASP A 86 8.26 2.75 11.11
CA ASP A 86 8.15 3.59 12.29
C ASP A 86 6.66 3.84 12.55
N ALA A 87 6.17 3.43 13.73
CA ALA A 87 4.77 3.56 14.10
C ALA A 87 4.30 5.02 14.15
N GLU A 88 5.16 5.93 14.61
CA GLU A 88 4.83 7.36 14.70
C GLU A 88 4.72 8.03 13.33
N HIS A 89 5.50 7.56 12.34
CA HIS A 89 5.59 8.14 11.00
C HIS A 89 4.97 7.27 9.93
N SER A 90 4.14 6.30 10.32
CA SER A 90 3.37 5.49 9.39
C SER A 90 1.87 5.68 9.58
N LYS A 91 1.15 5.55 8.50
CA LYS A 91 -0.30 5.58 8.42
C LYS A 91 -0.77 4.27 7.83
N LEU A 92 -2.06 4.00 7.89
CA LEU A 92 -2.67 2.87 7.23
C LEU A 92 -3.52 3.32 6.05
N ALA A 93 -3.54 2.48 5.02
CA ALA A 93 -4.44 2.62 3.88
C ALA A 93 -5.24 1.34 3.70
N ILE A 94 -6.50 1.48 3.29
CA ILE A 94 -7.40 0.37 3.00
C ILE A 94 -7.72 0.37 1.51
N TRP A 95 -7.62 -0.82 0.92
CA TRP A 95 -7.83 -1.09 -0.49
C TRP A 95 -8.90 -2.15 -0.65
N VAL A 96 -9.76 -2.02 -1.65
CA VAL A 96 -10.92 -2.91 -1.86
C VAL A 96 -11.05 -3.31 -3.32
N GLY A 97 -11.62 -4.47 -3.57
CA GLY A 97 -12.07 -4.90 -4.89
C GLY A 97 -11.04 -5.62 -5.74
N GLY A 98 -10.06 -6.28 -5.12
CA GLY A 98 -9.15 -7.17 -5.83
C GLY A 98 -9.77 -8.56 -6.06
N ASN A 99 -9.45 -9.16 -7.19
CA ASN A 99 -9.84 -10.52 -7.53
C ASN A 99 -8.79 -11.17 -8.42
N HIS A 100 -8.53 -12.43 -8.18
CA HIS A 100 -7.82 -13.30 -9.13
C HIS A 100 -8.76 -13.67 -10.28
N SER A 101 -8.19 -13.89 -11.45
CA SER A 101 -8.96 -14.48 -12.54
C SER A 101 -9.49 -15.86 -12.14
N ASN A 102 -10.77 -16.08 -12.34
CA ASN A 102 -11.40 -17.38 -12.21
C ASN A 102 -12.45 -17.54 -13.32
N ALA A 103 -13.14 -18.68 -13.36
CA ALA A 103 -14.16 -18.98 -14.36
C ALA A 103 -15.34 -17.97 -14.38
N ARG A 104 -15.50 -17.16 -13.33
CA ARG A 104 -16.63 -16.23 -13.16
C ARG A 104 -16.25 -14.75 -13.23
N GLY A 105 -14.97 -14.41 -13.06
CA GLY A 105 -14.58 -13.02 -12.92
C GLY A 105 -13.27 -12.65 -13.60
N LYS A 106 -13.16 -11.40 -14.00
CA LYS A 106 -11.93 -10.80 -14.52
C LYS A 106 -10.93 -10.59 -13.37
N PRO A 107 -9.62 -10.66 -13.63
CA PRO A 107 -8.63 -10.22 -12.65
C PRO A 107 -8.76 -8.71 -12.44
N THR A 108 -8.87 -8.31 -11.20
CA THR A 108 -8.95 -6.90 -10.80
C THR A 108 -7.96 -6.60 -9.69
N PHE A 109 -7.36 -5.41 -9.74
CA PHE A 109 -6.57 -4.88 -8.65
C PHE A 109 -7.44 -4.05 -7.72
N GLN A 110 -7.12 -4.11 -6.44
CA GLN A 110 -7.75 -3.28 -5.43
C GLN A 110 -7.61 -1.79 -5.75
N LYS A 111 -8.61 -1.03 -5.34
CA LYS A 111 -8.57 0.43 -5.36
C LYS A 111 -8.46 0.99 -3.95
N LEU A 112 -7.76 2.10 -3.81
CA LEU A 112 -7.65 2.83 -2.54
C LEU A 112 -9.02 3.38 -2.14
N VAL A 113 -9.50 3.04 -0.94
CA VAL A 113 -10.79 3.53 -0.43
C VAL A 113 -10.66 4.35 0.85
N ALA A 114 -9.58 4.18 1.59
CA ALA A 114 -9.26 5.02 2.75
C ALA A 114 -7.74 5.15 2.90
N SER A 115 -7.27 6.34 3.24
CA SER A 115 -5.86 6.67 3.37
C SER A 115 -5.62 7.56 4.59
N GLY A 116 -4.41 7.51 5.13
CA GLY A 116 -4.01 8.37 6.24
C GLY A 116 -4.61 7.97 7.59
N ILE A 117 -5.11 6.74 7.73
CA ILE A 117 -5.64 6.22 8.99
C ILE A 117 -4.49 6.09 10.00
N PRO A 118 -4.67 6.49 11.26
CA PRO A 118 -3.64 6.33 12.29
C PRO A 118 -3.20 4.88 12.45
N ASN A 119 -1.89 4.69 12.64
CA ASN A 119 -1.32 3.36 12.91
C ASN A 119 -1.23 3.15 14.43
N ASN A 120 -2.33 2.77 15.05
CA ASN A 120 -2.48 2.61 16.50
C ASN A 120 -2.50 1.12 16.91
N PRO A 121 -1.32 0.43 17.04
CA PRO A 121 -1.28 -0.92 17.55
C PRO A 121 -1.73 -0.95 19.03
N PRO A 122 -2.17 -2.10 19.58
CA PRO A 122 -2.18 -3.42 18.95
C PRO A 122 -3.46 -3.77 18.18
N ARG A 123 -4.51 -2.99 18.29
CA ARG A 123 -5.85 -3.37 17.74
C ARG A 123 -6.32 -2.53 16.56
N TRP A 124 -5.61 -1.47 16.22
CA TRP A 124 -5.94 -0.57 15.10
C TRP A 124 -7.44 -0.20 15.03
N PRO A 125 -8.01 0.45 16.05
CA PRO A 125 -9.45 0.63 16.19
C PRO A 125 -10.05 1.40 14.99
N GLU A 126 -9.36 2.41 14.48
CA GLU A 126 -9.82 3.24 13.35
C GLU A 126 -9.86 2.42 12.05
N ALA A 127 -8.79 1.66 11.75
CA ALA A 127 -8.77 0.80 10.58
C ALA A 127 -9.82 -0.32 10.68
N THR A 128 -9.98 -0.89 11.86
CA THR A 128 -11.00 -1.90 12.14
C THR A 128 -12.41 -1.34 11.95
N ALA A 129 -12.67 -0.10 12.39
CA ALA A 129 -13.97 0.55 12.21
C ALA A 129 -14.30 0.75 10.72
N VAL A 130 -13.33 1.20 9.92
CA VAL A 130 -13.50 1.36 8.47
C VAL A 130 -13.78 0.02 7.79
N VAL A 131 -13.02 -1.03 8.10
CA VAL A 131 -13.23 -2.37 7.53
C VAL A 131 -14.60 -2.92 7.92
N LYS A 132 -15.01 -2.80 9.19
CA LYS A 132 -16.34 -3.21 9.65
C LYS A 132 -17.45 -2.50 8.90
N LYS A 133 -17.30 -1.20 8.65
CA LYS A 133 -18.26 -0.40 7.90
C LYS A 133 -18.41 -0.91 6.45
N ILE A 134 -17.30 -1.18 5.77
CA ILE A 134 -17.30 -1.75 4.43
C ILE A 134 -17.98 -3.13 4.42
N LEU A 135 -17.60 -4.00 5.34
CA LEU A 135 -18.17 -5.36 5.42
C LEU A 135 -19.66 -5.36 5.76
N LYS A 136 -20.12 -4.43 6.62
CA LYS A 136 -21.53 -4.28 6.93
C LYS A 136 -22.32 -3.88 5.69
N THR A 137 -21.88 -2.85 4.98
CA THR A 137 -22.54 -2.38 3.75
C THR A 137 -22.55 -3.46 2.66
N TYR A 138 -21.44 -4.18 2.52
CA TYR A 138 -21.35 -5.32 1.60
C TYR A 138 -22.37 -6.41 1.96
N LYS A 139 -22.45 -6.80 3.24
CA LYS A 139 -23.41 -7.83 3.70
C LYS A 139 -24.87 -7.45 3.45
N GLU A 140 -25.19 -6.15 3.53
CA GLU A 140 -26.55 -5.64 3.34
C GLU A 140 -26.98 -5.53 1.86
N ASP A 141 -26.02 -5.41 0.92
CA ASP A 141 -26.30 -5.10 -0.49
C ASP A 141 -25.78 -6.14 -1.48
N ALA A 142 -24.90 -7.04 -1.06
CA ALA A 142 -24.34 -8.06 -1.94
C ALA A 142 -25.38 -9.15 -2.27
N LYS A 143 -25.32 -9.64 -3.49
CA LYS A 143 -26.11 -10.79 -3.92
C LYS A 143 -25.43 -12.10 -3.52
N ASP A 144 -26.17 -13.19 -3.56
CA ASP A 144 -25.62 -14.54 -3.33
C ASP A 144 -24.45 -14.83 -4.29
N TRP A 145 -23.34 -15.30 -3.73
CA TRP A 145 -22.11 -15.65 -4.45
C TRP A 145 -21.38 -14.46 -5.12
N GLU A 146 -21.81 -13.21 -4.88
CA GLU A 146 -21.16 -12.01 -5.37
C GLU A 146 -19.91 -11.71 -4.51
N ARG A 147 -18.74 -11.59 -5.12
CA ARG A 147 -17.53 -11.17 -4.43
C ARG A 147 -17.47 -9.66 -4.28
N MET A 148 -16.55 -9.19 -3.44
CA MET A 148 -16.39 -7.76 -3.17
C MET A 148 -16.12 -6.94 -4.45
N ASN A 149 -15.28 -7.44 -5.36
CA ASN A 149 -15.02 -6.78 -6.64
C ASN A 149 -16.27 -6.74 -7.52
N ASP A 150 -17.02 -7.84 -7.62
CA ASP A 150 -18.23 -7.95 -8.44
C ASP A 150 -19.32 -7.00 -7.91
N TRP A 151 -19.45 -6.93 -6.58
CA TRP A 151 -20.35 -6.00 -5.91
C TRP A 151 -19.98 -4.54 -6.23
N VAL A 152 -18.70 -4.17 -6.11
CA VAL A 152 -18.25 -2.80 -6.40
C VAL A 152 -18.39 -2.47 -7.89
N GLU A 153 -18.10 -3.40 -8.81
CA GLU A 153 -18.31 -3.22 -10.24
C GLU A 153 -19.80 -3.02 -10.57
N ARG A 154 -20.69 -3.77 -9.90
CA ARG A 154 -22.15 -3.65 -10.10
C ARG A 154 -22.72 -2.32 -9.64
N ILE A 155 -22.32 -1.86 -8.45
CA ILE A 155 -22.86 -0.61 -7.88
C ILE A 155 -22.12 0.64 -8.37
N GLY A 156 -20.86 0.50 -8.78
CA GLY A 156 -19.96 1.58 -9.15
C GLY A 156 -19.34 2.29 -7.92
N TRP A 157 -18.15 2.88 -8.13
CA TRP A 157 -17.40 3.54 -7.06
C TRP A 157 -18.12 4.72 -6.41
N PRO A 158 -18.87 5.59 -7.14
CA PRO A 158 -19.64 6.66 -6.51
C PRO A 158 -20.63 6.13 -5.46
N ARG A 159 -21.42 5.12 -5.82
CA ARG A 159 -22.36 4.49 -4.89
C ARG A 159 -21.68 3.74 -3.76
N PHE A 160 -20.50 3.17 -3.99
CA PHE A 160 -19.70 2.55 -2.94
C PHE A 160 -19.37 3.58 -1.84
N PHE A 161 -18.88 4.76 -2.20
CA PHE A 161 -18.55 5.81 -1.24
C PHE A 161 -19.80 6.37 -0.55
N GLU A 162 -20.89 6.54 -1.28
CA GLU A 162 -22.18 6.97 -0.73
C GLU A 162 -22.70 5.97 0.32
N LYS A 163 -22.81 4.69 -0.04
CA LYS A 163 -23.32 3.63 0.85
C LYS A 163 -22.42 3.41 2.07
N THR A 164 -21.12 3.38 1.88
CA THR A 164 -20.17 3.21 2.97
C THR A 164 -19.99 4.49 3.79
N GLY A 165 -20.36 5.67 3.26
CA GLY A 165 -20.14 6.97 3.87
C GLY A 165 -18.66 7.22 4.18
N LEU A 166 -17.76 6.67 3.37
CA LEU A 166 -16.33 6.97 3.43
C LEU A 166 -16.05 8.27 2.67
N PRO A 167 -15.14 9.12 3.16
CA PRO A 167 -14.82 10.36 2.48
C PRO A 167 -14.07 10.07 1.17
N PHE A 168 -14.55 10.63 0.06
CA PHE A 168 -13.82 10.64 -1.20
C PHE A 168 -12.87 11.83 -1.24
N THR A 169 -11.60 11.59 -1.42
CA THR A 169 -10.55 12.63 -1.40
C THR A 169 -9.69 12.57 -2.65
N LYS A 170 -8.89 13.60 -2.90
CA LYS A 170 -7.93 13.65 -4.01
C LYS A 170 -6.98 12.44 -4.06
N TYR A 171 -6.69 11.82 -2.93
CA TYR A 171 -5.80 10.66 -2.86
C TYR A 171 -6.34 9.40 -3.52
N HIS A 172 -7.64 9.33 -3.74
CA HIS A 172 -8.27 8.22 -4.47
C HIS A 172 -8.02 8.32 -5.98
N ILE A 173 -7.85 9.54 -6.49
CA ILE A 173 -7.59 9.82 -7.91
C ILE A 173 -6.08 9.93 -8.17
N ASP A 174 -5.38 10.67 -7.34
CA ASP A 174 -3.96 10.98 -7.48
C ASP A 174 -3.20 10.79 -6.16
N ASN A 175 -3.05 9.54 -5.76
CA ASN A 175 -2.08 9.19 -4.74
C ASN A 175 -0.72 8.94 -5.43
N TRP A 176 0.02 10.02 -5.71
CA TRP A 176 1.29 9.96 -6.41
C TRP A 176 2.29 8.98 -5.78
N ARG A 177 2.27 8.82 -4.45
CA ARG A 177 3.12 7.85 -3.75
C ARG A 177 2.73 6.42 -4.08
N GLY A 178 1.45 6.09 -3.99
CA GLY A 178 0.93 4.79 -4.38
C GLY A 178 1.05 4.51 -5.87
N ALA A 179 0.80 5.51 -6.72
CA ALA A 179 0.88 5.37 -8.17
C ALA A 179 2.29 5.04 -8.67
N ARG A 180 3.31 5.58 -8.03
CA ARG A 180 4.71 5.33 -8.42
C ARG A 180 5.30 4.09 -7.76
N ALA A 181 4.79 3.68 -6.61
CA ALA A 181 5.24 2.51 -5.87
C ALA A 181 4.60 1.22 -6.35
N SER A 182 3.31 1.25 -6.59
CA SER A 182 2.61 0.18 -7.27
C SER A 182 2.70 0.45 -8.76
N LEU A 183 3.03 -0.50 -9.55
CA LEU A 183 3.05 -0.52 -11.00
C LEU A 183 1.77 0.03 -11.68
N ASN A 184 0.89 0.78 -11.00
CA ASN A 184 -0.47 0.83 -11.42
C ASN A 184 -1.20 2.15 -11.22
N ALA A 185 -1.26 2.90 -12.30
CA ALA A 185 -2.43 3.69 -12.60
C ALA A 185 -3.77 2.93 -12.46
N SER A 186 -3.77 1.60 -12.43
CA SER A 186 -4.94 0.74 -12.24
C SER A 186 -5.41 0.63 -10.78
N THR A 187 -4.60 1.02 -9.80
CA THR A 187 -4.99 1.04 -8.38
C THR A 187 -5.75 2.30 -7.99
N HIS A 188 -5.78 3.30 -8.87
CA HIS A 188 -6.55 4.52 -8.68
C HIS A 188 -7.95 4.36 -9.26
N ILE A 189 -8.91 5.01 -8.61
CA ILE A 189 -10.28 5.08 -9.11
C ILE A 189 -10.27 5.98 -10.33
N ARG A 190 -10.77 5.46 -11.43
CA ARG A 190 -11.01 6.23 -12.67
C ARG A 190 -12.49 6.22 -12.94
N PHE A 191 -13.00 7.37 -13.29
CA PHE A 191 -14.38 7.58 -13.71
C PHE A 191 -14.45 7.62 -15.23
#